data_32899a4ef698d8e0ce9401038841dbb6
#
_entry.id   32899a4ef698d8e0ce9401038841dbb6
#
_cell.length_a   1.000
_cell.length_b   1.000
_cell.length_c   1.000
_cell.angle_alpha   90.00
_cell.angle_beta   90.00
_cell.angle_gamma   90.00
#
_symmetry.space_group_name_H-M   'P 1'
#
loop_
_entity.id
_entity.type
_entity.pdbx_description
1 polymer ?
#
loop_
_entity_poly.entity_id
_entity_poly.type
_entity_poly.pdbx_seq_one_letter_code
_entity_poly.pdbx_strand_id
1 'polypeptide(L)'
;MKKLLFSLLLATPLGAWAQQAIPLTDLSAFDQPSKNWTIEQAVFATYSDTLFQVSPGSGVLVNTLRGGKYHRTDDLKSKMQHGDIRLLVDFMLPKGMNSGIYMQGRYEVQLYDSWGKKTVKYDDCGGIYERWDDARGKGNEGYEGYAPRQNASKAPGLWQTLEIDFQAPRFDTNGKKIANAIFKKVILNGLVVQENIEVSGMTRGAIFDQEAPFGPILIQGDHGPVAFRNLRFETYEKPTASLGEVSYDYYTGKFTDPIVPATKPVSSGKLPALTYRVIPVNNDYLMHYKAELTIPEDDTYEFQTYWTGSGELKIDGKVLNQGAHWFNEMVPASTFLKAGKHQLEIIHIKDFPWGPKALGLNVKRIGSRLVSLHERTSLLDPDAVGLIEVKANAEPVLQRSFAFHLGKKKTHVIHVGDPSGLHYSYDLKQGAILQVWRGKFLDATQMWDNRGEPQTSEPLGLTVVQDGKFPLALAHQAQADSTDLVYKGYRLEAGRPVFMYEWTAAKLRVEDRIQPSGNGLKRTLTLVGTSPQKTDVEAVLATGHHLSILQNGLASQPGNFIEWEGATAELLKIASGAQQIRVPFSGAQFTFDLIW
;
A
#
# COMPACT_ATOMS: atom_id res chain seq x y z
N MET A 1 -37.12 -33.19 9.11
CA MET A 1 -37.06 -31.71 9.09
C MET A 1 -36.37 -31.22 10.36
N LYS A 2 -35.05 -31.07 10.32
CA LYS A 2 -34.27 -30.45 11.40
C LYS A 2 -33.96 -29.00 10.99
N LYS A 3 -34.49 -28.04 11.73
CA LYS A 3 -34.20 -26.62 11.52
C LYS A 3 -32.76 -26.35 11.97
N LEU A 4 -31.90 -26.02 11.01
CA LEU A 4 -30.60 -25.38 11.32
C LEU A 4 -30.90 -23.92 11.72
N LEU A 5 -30.66 -23.61 12.97
CA LEU A 5 -30.51 -22.22 13.42
C LEU A 5 -29.14 -21.71 12.94
N PHE A 6 -29.16 -20.83 11.96
CA PHE A 6 -28.00 -19.99 11.64
C PHE A 6 -27.88 -18.90 12.73
N SER A 7 -26.98 -19.07 13.66
CA SER A 7 -26.57 -17.98 14.55
C SER A 7 -25.76 -16.97 13.72
N LEU A 8 -26.39 -15.84 13.43
CA LEU A 8 -25.71 -14.66 12.90
C LEU A 8 -24.79 -14.14 14.01
N LEU A 9 -23.52 -14.56 14.03
CA LEU A 9 -22.50 -13.86 14.79
C LEU A 9 -22.29 -12.51 14.08
N LEU A 10 -22.83 -11.45 14.69
CA LEU A 10 -22.43 -10.07 14.42
C LEU A 10 -20.92 -10.00 14.68
N ALA A 11 -20.13 -10.05 13.61
CA ALA A 11 -18.74 -9.65 13.64
C ALA A 11 -18.72 -8.15 13.99
N THR A 12 -18.51 -7.86 15.26
CA THR A 12 -18.10 -6.50 15.67
C THR A 12 -16.85 -6.17 14.87
N PRO A 13 -16.77 -5.01 14.21
CA PRO A 13 -15.55 -4.63 13.51
C PRO A 13 -14.43 -4.64 14.55
N LEU A 14 -13.43 -5.50 14.34
CA LEU A 14 -12.18 -5.50 15.09
C LEU A 14 -11.69 -4.06 15.16
N GLY A 15 -11.43 -3.60 16.38
CA GLY A 15 -11.26 -2.23 16.79
C GLY A 15 -10.59 -1.35 15.75
N ALA A 16 -11.30 -0.32 15.32
CA ALA A 16 -10.69 0.79 14.63
C ALA A 16 -9.52 1.25 15.51
N TRP A 17 -8.31 1.01 15.06
CA TRP A 17 -7.08 1.49 15.69
C TRP A 17 -7.28 2.96 16.01
N ALA A 18 -6.99 3.38 17.21
CA ALA A 18 -7.04 4.79 17.56
C ALA A 18 -5.88 5.53 16.88
N GLN A 19 -5.93 5.64 15.55
CA GLN A 19 -5.06 6.54 14.81
C GLN A 19 -5.37 7.95 15.29
N GLN A 20 -4.38 8.58 15.90
CA GLN A 20 -4.45 9.99 16.22
C GLN A 20 -4.26 10.79 14.93
N ALA A 21 -5.00 11.89 14.79
CA ALA A 21 -4.84 12.80 13.67
C ALA A 21 -4.23 14.12 14.16
N ILE A 22 -3.34 14.69 13.35
CA ILE A 22 -2.96 16.09 13.50
C ILE A 22 -4.06 16.92 12.81
N PRO A 23 -4.87 17.67 13.57
CA PRO A 23 -5.95 18.45 12.98
C PRO A 23 -5.38 19.57 12.10
N LEU A 24 -5.94 19.73 10.91
CA LEU A 24 -5.57 20.80 9.97
C LEU A 24 -6.72 21.82 9.85
N THR A 25 -7.27 22.22 11.00
CA THR A 25 -8.23 23.34 11.10
C THR A 25 -7.53 24.67 11.23
N ASP A 26 -6.35 24.67 11.84
CA ASP A 26 -5.45 25.80 12.01
C ASP A 26 -4.00 25.28 12.19
N LEU A 27 -3.06 26.17 12.49
CA LEU A 27 -1.65 25.82 12.70
C LEU A 27 -1.28 25.54 14.15
N SER A 28 -2.25 25.39 15.05
CA SER A 28 -2.03 25.27 16.51
C SER A 28 -1.25 23.99 16.91
N ALA A 29 -1.28 22.96 16.08
CA ALA A 29 -0.53 21.71 16.29
C ALA A 29 0.99 21.88 16.05
N PHE A 30 1.42 22.98 15.49
CA PHE A 30 2.81 23.27 15.11
C PHE A 30 3.43 24.38 15.97
N ASP A 31 4.75 24.36 16.06
CA ASP A 31 5.54 25.31 16.82
C ASP A 31 6.03 26.43 15.90
N GLN A 32 5.60 27.67 16.21
CA GLN A 32 6.02 28.92 15.55
C GLN A 32 6.04 28.84 14.00
N PRO A 33 4.92 28.50 13.34
CA PRO A 33 4.89 28.39 11.89
C PRO A 33 5.21 29.74 11.23
N SER A 34 6.02 29.73 10.17
CA SER A 34 6.30 30.93 9.38
C SER A 34 5.08 31.38 8.57
N LYS A 35 5.16 32.59 7.97
CA LYS A 35 4.10 33.13 7.12
C LYS A 35 3.87 32.34 5.82
N ASN A 36 4.82 31.48 5.43
CA ASN A 36 4.71 30.64 4.25
C ASN A 36 3.73 29.47 4.45
N TRP A 37 3.46 29.08 5.71
CA TRP A 37 2.52 28.02 6.04
C TRP A 37 1.11 28.53 6.25
N THR A 38 0.13 27.91 5.61
CA THR A 38 -1.30 28.19 5.75
C THR A 38 -2.13 26.92 5.79
N ILE A 39 -3.36 27.02 6.26
CA ILE A 39 -4.38 25.99 6.14
C ILE A 39 -5.37 26.43 5.08
N GLU A 40 -5.63 25.54 4.13
CA GLU A 40 -6.50 25.79 2.98
C GLU A 40 -7.55 24.66 2.87
N GLN A 41 -8.62 24.87 2.08
CA GLN A 41 -9.61 23.82 1.81
C GLN A 41 -9.11 22.83 0.77
N ALA A 42 -8.49 23.36 -0.29
CA ALA A 42 -7.98 22.55 -1.39
C ALA A 42 -6.77 23.22 -2.04
N VAL A 43 -5.93 22.38 -2.62
CA VAL A 43 -4.83 22.79 -3.49
C VAL A 43 -4.87 21.96 -4.76
N PHE A 44 -4.44 22.54 -5.85
CA PHE A 44 -4.19 21.79 -7.08
C PHE A 44 -3.07 22.44 -7.90
N ALA A 45 -2.45 21.61 -8.71
CA ALA A 45 -1.48 21.97 -9.73
C ALA A 45 -1.62 20.97 -10.87
N THR A 46 -1.26 21.35 -12.06
CA THR A 46 -1.04 20.44 -13.17
C THR A 46 0.35 19.83 -13.05
N TYR A 47 0.66 18.79 -13.84
CA TYR A 47 2.00 18.17 -13.86
C TYR A 47 3.10 19.10 -14.41
N SER A 48 2.76 20.25 -14.95
CA SER A 48 3.68 21.29 -15.45
C SER A 48 3.85 22.48 -14.53
N ASP A 49 2.95 22.67 -13.56
CA ASP A 49 2.97 23.84 -12.68
C ASP A 49 4.06 23.74 -11.61
N THR A 50 4.69 24.87 -11.32
CA THR A 50 5.69 25.02 -10.26
C THR A 50 5.12 25.66 -8.98
N LEU A 51 3.86 26.07 -8.99
CA LEU A 51 3.14 26.68 -7.88
C LEU A 51 1.76 26.05 -7.71
N PHE A 52 1.20 26.17 -6.52
CA PHE A 52 -0.18 25.78 -6.23
C PHE A 52 -1.18 26.85 -6.54
N GLN A 53 -2.35 26.44 -7.00
CA GLN A 53 -3.59 27.18 -6.83
C GLN A 53 -4.25 26.68 -5.55
N VAL A 54 -4.73 27.63 -4.72
CA VAL A 54 -5.32 27.34 -3.41
C VAL A 54 -6.75 27.84 -3.31
N SER A 55 -7.58 27.12 -2.54
CA SER A 55 -8.93 27.55 -2.18
C SER A 55 -9.02 27.75 -0.67
N PRO A 56 -9.54 28.89 -0.18
CA PRO A 56 -9.63 29.18 1.24
C PRO A 56 -10.50 28.17 2.00
N GLY A 57 -10.08 27.82 3.22
CA GLY A 57 -10.82 26.91 4.10
C GLY A 57 -9.91 26.11 5.01
N SER A 58 -10.22 24.84 5.27
CA SER A 58 -9.44 23.97 6.16
C SER A 58 -9.31 22.54 5.63
N GLY A 59 -8.30 21.82 6.14
CA GLY A 59 -8.07 20.40 5.82
C GLY A 59 -6.77 20.13 5.06
N VAL A 60 -6.13 21.15 4.50
CA VAL A 60 -4.86 21.03 3.77
C VAL A 60 -3.84 22.02 4.34
N LEU A 61 -2.72 21.50 4.82
CA LEU A 61 -1.56 22.28 5.22
C LEU A 61 -0.72 22.60 3.99
N VAL A 62 -0.43 23.88 3.74
CA VAL A 62 0.23 24.31 2.51
C VAL A 62 1.39 25.24 2.82
N ASN A 63 2.55 24.95 2.24
CA ASN A 63 3.66 25.88 2.17
C ASN A 63 3.62 26.62 0.83
N THR A 64 3.51 27.94 0.88
CA THR A 64 3.54 28.80 -0.31
C THR A 64 4.44 30.00 -0.06
N LEU A 65 4.99 30.57 -1.13
CA LEU A 65 5.90 31.72 -1.02
C LEU A 65 5.15 33.02 -0.70
N ARG A 66 4.76 33.21 0.56
CA ARG A 66 4.11 34.46 1.04
C ARG A 66 5.11 35.42 1.68
N GLY A 67 6.24 34.91 2.18
CA GLY A 67 7.29 35.69 2.83
C GLY A 67 8.37 36.28 1.89
N GLY A 68 8.24 36.12 0.58
CA GLY A 68 9.18 36.64 -0.43
C GLY A 68 10.33 35.70 -0.78
N LYS A 69 10.85 34.88 0.14
CA LYS A 69 11.88 33.85 -0.06
C LYS A 69 11.63 32.69 0.89
N TYR A 70 12.11 31.50 0.52
CA TYR A 70 12.16 30.34 1.40
C TYR A 70 13.43 30.39 2.26
N HIS A 71 13.30 30.06 3.56
CA HIS A 71 14.38 30.06 4.55
C HIS A 71 14.27 28.82 5.45
N ARG A 72 15.38 28.41 6.08
CA ARG A 72 15.38 27.35 7.13
C ARG A 72 14.37 27.59 8.26
N THR A 73 13.98 28.83 8.52
CA THR A 73 12.91 29.18 9.46
C THR A 73 11.51 28.80 8.97
N ASP A 74 11.39 28.34 7.74
CA ASP A 74 10.13 27.82 7.18
C ASP A 74 9.95 26.33 7.49
N ASP A 75 10.95 25.64 8.05
CA ASP A 75 10.79 24.29 8.53
C ASP A 75 9.75 24.25 9.65
N LEU A 76 8.78 23.32 9.53
CA LEU A 76 7.60 23.27 10.38
C LEU A 76 7.71 22.13 11.38
N LYS A 77 7.78 22.45 12.68
CA LYS A 77 7.88 21.47 13.77
C LYS A 77 6.51 21.15 14.37
N SER A 78 6.19 19.90 14.58
CA SER A 78 5.06 19.51 15.42
C SER A 78 5.32 19.85 16.90
N LYS A 79 4.26 20.21 17.66
CA LYS A 79 4.35 20.30 19.13
C LYS A 79 4.44 18.93 19.78
N MET A 80 3.84 17.92 19.15
CA MET A 80 3.95 16.54 19.61
C MET A 80 5.40 16.05 19.49
N GLN A 81 5.82 15.26 20.47
CA GLN A 81 7.09 14.52 20.47
C GLN A 81 6.78 13.04 20.32
N HIS A 82 7.64 12.30 19.65
CA HIS A 82 7.47 10.87 19.48
C HIS A 82 8.78 10.10 19.64
N GLY A 83 8.66 8.86 20.13
CA GLY A 83 9.66 7.82 20.02
C GLY A 83 9.40 6.95 18.79
N ASP A 84 9.01 5.69 19.01
CA ASP A 84 8.55 4.80 17.95
C ASP A 84 7.19 5.28 17.42
N ILE A 85 7.04 5.33 16.09
CA ILE A 85 5.84 5.88 15.45
C ILE A 85 5.58 5.23 14.09
N ARG A 86 4.31 5.11 13.73
CA ARG A 86 3.84 4.93 12.37
C ARG A 86 3.12 6.22 11.96
N LEU A 87 3.64 6.89 10.95
CA LEU A 87 3.08 8.12 10.38
C LEU A 87 2.47 7.80 9.02
N LEU A 88 1.25 8.28 8.78
CA LEU A 88 0.58 8.24 7.49
C LEU A 88 0.25 9.68 7.07
N VAL A 89 0.57 10.02 5.84
CA VAL A 89 0.34 11.36 5.32
C VAL A 89 0.11 11.32 3.81
N ASP A 90 -0.79 12.16 3.33
CA ASP A 90 -0.85 12.48 1.90
C ASP A 90 -0.08 13.78 1.66
N PHE A 91 0.72 13.82 0.59
CA PHE A 91 1.44 15.02 0.18
C PHE A 91 1.29 15.28 -1.32
N MET A 92 1.51 16.53 -1.71
CA MET A 92 1.56 16.94 -3.11
C MET A 92 2.73 17.90 -3.31
N LEU A 93 3.45 17.70 -4.40
CA LEU A 93 4.52 18.58 -4.86
C LEU A 93 4.18 19.13 -6.25
N PRO A 94 4.38 20.43 -6.52
CA PRO A 94 4.47 20.95 -7.87
C PRO A 94 5.74 20.47 -8.55
N LYS A 95 5.86 20.73 -9.86
CA LYS A 95 7.00 20.32 -10.67
C LYS A 95 8.33 20.87 -10.16
N GLY A 96 9.30 19.96 -9.99
CA GLY A 96 10.68 20.27 -9.59
C GLY A 96 10.83 20.66 -8.12
N MET A 97 9.80 20.48 -7.29
CA MET A 97 9.84 20.89 -5.88
C MET A 97 10.39 19.81 -4.97
N ASN A 98 10.88 20.24 -3.81
CA ASN A 98 11.57 19.47 -2.80
C ASN A 98 11.02 19.78 -1.41
N SER A 99 10.93 18.78 -0.56
CA SER A 99 10.61 18.83 0.86
C SER A 99 11.14 17.56 1.54
N GLY A 100 10.92 17.40 2.83
CA GLY A 100 11.29 16.20 3.59
C GLY A 100 10.46 16.07 4.85
N ILE A 101 10.32 14.83 5.33
CA ILE A 101 9.75 14.56 6.66
C ILE A 101 10.84 13.98 7.53
N TYR A 102 11.22 14.72 8.57
CA TYR A 102 12.22 14.30 9.55
C TYR A 102 11.54 13.66 10.76
N MET A 103 11.80 12.40 10.97
CA MET A 103 11.41 11.72 12.20
C MET A 103 12.27 12.24 13.35
N GLN A 104 11.64 12.59 14.47
CA GLN A 104 12.27 13.24 15.63
C GLN A 104 13.05 14.54 15.31
N GLY A 105 12.76 15.19 14.16
CA GLY A 105 13.53 16.34 13.66
C GLY A 105 14.99 15.99 13.29
N ARG A 106 15.30 14.73 13.03
CA ARG A 106 16.67 14.19 12.86
C ARG A 106 16.86 13.29 11.64
N TYR A 107 15.88 12.48 11.29
CA TYR A 107 16.03 11.40 10.30
C TYR A 107 15.05 11.61 9.15
N GLU A 108 15.57 11.98 8.01
CA GLU A 108 14.78 12.44 6.86
C GLU A 108 14.37 11.32 5.92
N VAL A 109 13.07 11.30 5.60
CA VAL A 109 12.53 10.69 4.39
C VAL A 109 12.34 11.80 3.36
N GLN A 110 13.04 11.69 2.23
CA GLN A 110 13.03 12.70 1.18
C GLN A 110 11.71 12.74 0.43
N LEU A 111 11.21 13.94 0.16
CA LEU A 111 10.11 14.22 -0.74
C LEU A 111 10.63 15.06 -1.91
N TYR A 112 10.62 14.52 -3.11
CA TYR A 112 11.13 15.19 -4.29
C TYR A 112 10.29 14.84 -5.53
N ASP A 113 10.19 15.75 -6.48
CA ASP A 113 9.64 15.44 -7.79
C ASP A 113 10.60 14.52 -8.57
N SER A 114 10.45 13.23 -8.32
CA SER A 114 11.22 12.16 -9.00
C SER A 114 10.46 11.54 -10.16
N TRP A 115 9.35 12.17 -10.58
CA TRP A 115 8.51 11.64 -11.64
C TRP A 115 9.27 11.35 -12.93
N GLY A 116 9.06 10.16 -13.49
CA GLY A 116 9.70 9.73 -14.72
C GLY A 116 11.18 9.31 -14.62
N LYS A 117 11.85 9.48 -13.46
CA LYS A 117 13.22 8.99 -13.28
C LYS A 117 13.27 7.47 -13.34
N LYS A 118 14.19 6.92 -14.16
CA LYS A 118 14.40 5.46 -14.27
C LYS A 118 15.32 4.93 -13.16
N THR A 119 16.31 5.72 -12.77
CA THR A 119 17.25 5.39 -11.69
C THR A 119 17.07 6.39 -10.57
N VAL A 120 16.92 5.90 -9.36
CA VAL A 120 16.72 6.69 -8.15
C VAL A 120 17.93 6.64 -7.23
N LYS A 121 18.11 7.70 -6.44
CA LYS A 121 19.17 7.87 -5.45
C LYS A 121 18.54 8.20 -4.08
N TYR A 122 19.38 8.37 -3.05
CA TYR A 122 18.93 8.71 -1.70
C TYR A 122 18.21 10.07 -1.60
N ASP A 123 18.48 10.99 -2.53
CA ASP A 123 17.85 12.31 -2.65
C ASP A 123 16.58 12.33 -3.51
N ASP A 124 16.11 11.17 -3.96
CA ASP A 124 14.83 10.99 -4.64
C ASP A 124 13.71 10.64 -3.66
N CYS A 125 12.46 10.79 -4.10
CA CYS A 125 11.27 10.62 -3.26
C CYS A 125 11.21 9.24 -2.61
N GLY A 126 11.08 9.22 -1.29
CA GLY A 126 11.09 8.00 -0.46
C GLY A 126 12.49 7.48 -0.12
N GLY A 127 13.53 8.21 -0.51
CA GLY A 127 14.91 7.95 -0.06
C GLY A 127 15.09 8.30 1.41
N ILE A 128 16.02 7.63 2.10
CA ILE A 128 16.54 8.09 3.39
C ILE A 128 17.74 8.96 3.07
N TYR A 129 17.65 10.24 3.46
CA TYR A 129 18.66 11.22 3.07
C TYR A 129 20.04 10.89 3.67
N GLU A 130 21.11 11.40 3.03
CA GLU A 130 22.49 11.18 3.48
C GLU A 130 22.76 11.85 4.83
N ARG A 131 23.74 11.33 5.54
CA ARG A 131 24.43 12.00 6.65
C ARG A 131 25.52 12.91 6.10
N TRP A 132 25.95 13.89 6.89
CA TRP A 132 26.94 14.85 6.47
C TRP A 132 28.02 15.06 7.54
N ASP A 133 29.28 15.07 7.12
CA ASP A 133 30.44 15.32 7.98
C ASP A 133 31.53 16.06 7.19
N ASP A 134 31.72 17.33 7.49
CA ASP A 134 32.74 18.19 6.85
C ASP A 134 34.18 17.67 7.05
N ALA A 135 34.43 16.92 8.13
CA ALA A 135 35.76 16.34 8.42
C ALA A 135 36.17 15.25 7.41
N ARG A 136 35.24 14.71 6.62
CA ARG A 136 35.52 13.69 5.60
C ARG A 136 36.20 14.24 4.33
N GLY A 137 36.24 15.57 4.20
CA GLY A 137 36.91 16.27 3.11
C GLY A 137 36.05 16.46 1.87
N LYS A 138 36.40 17.48 1.08
CA LYS A 138 35.60 17.95 -0.07
C LYS A 138 35.24 16.86 -1.05
N GLY A 139 33.93 16.69 -1.28
CA GLY A 139 33.33 15.70 -2.16
C GLY A 139 33.05 14.34 -1.52
N ASN A 140 33.40 14.13 -0.23
CA ASN A 140 33.13 12.93 0.55
C ASN A 140 32.33 13.21 1.83
N GLU A 141 31.84 14.44 1.99
CA GLU A 141 31.10 14.88 3.19
C GLU A 141 29.82 14.11 3.38
N GLY A 142 29.09 13.83 2.27
CA GLY A 142 27.86 13.03 2.28
C GLY A 142 28.15 11.54 2.35
N TYR A 143 27.41 10.83 3.19
CA TYR A 143 27.54 9.37 3.33
C TYR A 143 26.27 8.75 3.92
N GLU A 144 26.12 7.42 3.81
CA GLU A 144 25.05 6.64 4.44
C GLU A 144 23.63 7.05 3.99
N GLY A 145 23.48 7.47 2.73
CA GLY A 145 22.17 7.71 2.12
C GLY A 145 21.63 6.43 1.46
N TYR A 146 20.30 6.22 1.51
CA TYR A 146 19.67 5.02 0.98
C TYR A 146 18.64 5.36 -0.10
N ALA A 147 18.92 4.95 -1.34
CA ALA A 147 17.97 5.09 -2.44
C ALA A 147 16.70 4.27 -2.19
N PRO A 148 15.52 4.72 -2.64
CA PRO A 148 14.33 3.87 -2.64
C PRO A 148 14.53 2.65 -3.55
N ARG A 149 13.93 1.51 -3.20
CA ARG A 149 14.04 0.26 -3.98
C ARG A 149 13.58 0.41 -5.44
N GLN A 150 12.64 1.33 -5.67
CA GLN A 150 12.14 1.71 -6.99
C GLN A 150 11.51 3.11 -6.93
N ASN A 151 11.39 3.74 -8.11
CA ASN A 151 10.66 5.00 -8.20
C ASN A 151 9.15 4.76 -8.08
N ALA A 152 8.55 5.25 -7.00
CA ALA A 152 7.13 5.18 -6.73
C ALA A 152 6.44 6.56 -6.80
N SER A 153 7.10 7.60 -7.33
CA SER A 153 6.54 8.94 -7.45
C SER A 153 5.50 9.03 -8.56
N LYS A 154 4.35 9.63 -8.23
CA LYS A 154 3.36 10.07 -9.21
C LYS A 154 3.79 11.39 -9.85
N ALA A 155 3.08 11.78 -10.94
CA ALA A 155 3.28 13.08 -11.56
C ALA A 155 3.06 14.23 -10.54
N PRO A 156 3.83 15.34 -10.67
CA PRO A 156 3.58 16.54 -9.88
C PRO A 156 2.11 16.98 -9.96
N GLY A 157 1.59 17.61 -8.91
CA GLY A 157 0.18 18.00 -8.83
C GLY A 157 -0.79 16.85 -8.49
N LEU A 158 -0.34 15.61 -8.44
CA LEU A 158 -1.13 14.49 -7.92
C LEU A 158 -0.85 14.25 -6.44
N TRP A 159 -1.91 13.95 -5.68
CA TRP A 159 -1.76 13.51 -4.30
C TRP A 159 -1.06 12.16 -4.23
N GLN A 160 -0.07 12.07 -3.37
CA GLN A 160 0.74 10.91 -3.07
C GLN A 160 0.53 10.49 -1.63
N THR A 161 0.61 9.20 -1.34
CA THR A 161 0.48 8.65 0.02
C THR A 161 1.84 8.18 0.51
N LEU A 162 2.19 8.55 1.73
CA LEU A 162 3.41 8.11 2.39
C LEU A 162 3.07 7.51 3.76
N GLU A 163 3.64 6.34 4.02
CA GLU A 163 3.61 5.71 5.32
C GLU A 163 5.06 5.49 5.79
N ILE A 164 5.35 5.88 7.03
CA ILE A 164 6.66 5.72 7.66
C ILE A 164 6.46 4.94 8.97
N ASP A 165 6.98 3.73 9.05
CA ASP A 165 7.13 3.00 10.31
C ASP A 165 8.56 3.16 10.80
N PHE A 166 8.72 3.95 11.86
CA PHE A 166 10.00 4.36 12.42
C PHE A 166 10.18 3.83 13.85
N GLN A 167 11.34 3.25 14.10
CA GLN A 167 11.83 2.89 15.43
C GLN A 167 12.91 3.88 15.86
N ALA A 168 12.67 4.55 16.96
CA ALA A 168 13.62 5.50 17.55
C ALA A 168 14.90 4.81 18.04
N PRO A 169 16.03 5.53 18.14
CA PRO A 169 17.24 5.03 18.76
C PRO A 169 16.99 4.68 20.23
N ARG A 170 17.78 3.77 20.77
CA ARG A 170 17.70 3.35 22.17
C ARG A 170 18.88 3.85 22.96
N PHE A 171 18.61 4.21 24.21
CA PHE A 171 19.59 4.71 25.14
C PHE A 171 19.53 3.93 26.46
N ASP A 172 20.66 3.75 27.10
CA ASP A 172 20.72 3.21 28.47
C ASP A 172 20.32 4.27 29.50
N THR A 173 20.31 3.88 30.79
CA THR A 173 19.96 4.76 31.91
C THR A 173 20.94 5.93 32.11
N ASN A 174 22.14 5.86 31.52
CA ASN A 174 23.15 6.90 31.55
C ASN A 174 23.06 7.84 30.32
N GLY A 175 22.10 7.63 29.45
CA GLY A 175 21.93 8.41 28.22
C GLY A 175 22.87 8.00 27.08
N LYS A 176 23.60 6.89 27.20
CA LYS A 176 24.46 6.36 26.14
C LYS A 176 23.60 5.61 25.12
N LYS A 177 23.77 5.91 23.83
CA LYS A 177 23.10 5.20 22.75
C LYS A 177 23.54 3.73 22.71
N ILE A 178 22.57 2.81 22.71
CA ILE A 178 22.75 1.36 22.68
C ILE A 178 22.16 0.69 21.43
N ALA A 179 21.29 1.39 20.67
CA ALA A 179 20.82 0.94 19.39
C ALA A 179 20.50 2.13 18.47
N ASN A 180 20.70 1.93 17.18
CA ASN A 180 20.44 2.93 16.17
C ASN A 180 18.93 3.08 15.89
N ALA A 181 18.56 4.20 15.25
CA ALA A 181 17.24 4.39 14.69
C ALA A 181 17.06 3.47 13.46
N ILE A 182 15.83 3.00 13.23
CA ILE A 182 15.50 2.10 12.11
C ILE A 182 14.23 2.57 11.43
N PHE A 183 14.29 2.80 10.13
CA PHE A 183 13.11 2.83 9.29
C PHE A 183 12.67 1.39 9.02
N LYS A 184 11.70 0.91 9.80
CA LYS A 184 11.16 -0.46 9.66
C LYS A 184 10.55 -0.65 8.29
N LYS A 185 9.77 0.36 7.85
CA LYS A 185 9.17 0.38 6.54
C LYS A 185 8.87 1.81 6.09
N VAL A 186 9.12 2.12 4.82
CA VAL A 186 8.60 3.30 4.15
C VAL A 186 7.82 2.83 2.94
N ILE A 187 6.55 3.22 2.86
CA ILE A 187 5.66 2.87 1.75
C ILE A 187 5.26 4.16 1.05
N LEU A 188 5.58 4.26 -0.23
CA LEU A 188 5.19 5.38 -1.09
C LEU A 188 4.20 4.89 -2.14
N ASN A 189 2.99 5.47 -2.16
CA ASN A 189 1.93 5.12 -3.10
C ASN A 189 1.61 3.60 -3.14
N GLY A 190 1.63 2.95 -1.98
CA GLY A 190 1.37 1.51 -1.83
C GLY A 190 2.57 0.59 -2.09
N LEU A 191 3.72 1.13 -2.50
CA LEU A 191 4.93 0.35 -2.74
C LEU A 191 5.93 0.49 -1.60
N VAL A 192 6.48 -0.62 -1.12
CA VAL A 192 7.56 -0.61 -0.13
C VAL A 192 8.84 -0.09 -0.81
N VAL A 193 9.26 1.12 -0.44
CA VAL A 193 10.46 1.77 -0.99
C VAL A 193 11.67 1.62 -0.06
N GLN A 194 11.45 1.50 1.26
CA GLN A 194 12.49 1.19 2.23
C GLN A 194 11.99 0.11 3.20
N GLU A 195 12.88 -0.75 3.67
CA GLU A 195 12.53 -1.76 4.66
C GLU A 195 13.76 -2.15 5.49
N ASN A 196 13.63 -2.07 6.82
CA ASN A 196 14.67 -2.36 7.80
C ASN A 196 15.97 -1.58 7.57
N ILE A 197 15.86 -0.29 7.25
CA ILE A 197 17.02 0.60 7.06
C ILE A 197 17.44 1.14 8.43
N GLU A 198 18.56 0.68 8.89
CA GLU A 198 19.24 1.20 10.08
C GLU A 198 20.09 2.42 9.71
N VAL A 199 19.98 3.50 10.48
CA VAL A 199 20.74 4.73 10.29
C VAL A 199 21.63 5.00 11.51
N SER A 200 22.92 5.15 11.31
CA SER A 200 23.91 5.24 12.38
C SER A 200 23.87 6.58 13.13
N GLY A 201 23.16 7.57 12.59
CA GLY A 201 22.98 8.90 13.19
C GLY A 201 22.08 9.80 12.36
N MET A 202 22.00 11.07 12.73
CA MET A 202 21.13 12.06 12.11
C MET A 202 21.50 12.30 10.64
N THR A 203 20.48 12.48 9.80
CA THR A 203 20.67 12.87 8.39
C THR A 203 21.03 14.35 8.29
N ARG A 204 21.56 14.75 7.14
CA ARG A 204 21.89 16.14 6.85
C ARG A 204 20.63 17.00 6.98
N GLY A 205 20.78 18.18 7.61
CA GLY A 205 19.67 19.09 7.80
C GLY A 205 18.85 18.87 9.08
N ALA A 206 19.23 17.94 9.96
CA ALA A 206 18.67 17.81 11.29
C ALA A 206 18.68 19.13 12.05
N ILE A 207 17.62 19.38 12.85
CA ILE A 207 17.52 20.62 13.66
C ILE A 207 18.14 20.49 15.05
N PHE A 208 18.69 19.35 15.39
CA PHE A 208 19.36 19.07 16.65
C PHE A 208 20.77 18.55 16.39
N ASP A 209 21.68 18.80 17.33
CA ASP A 209 23.07 18.37 17.24
C ASP A 209 23.32 16.98 17.86
N GLN A 210 22.32 16.42 18.53
CA GLN A 210 22.40 15.13 19.22
C GLN A 210 21.16 14.29 19.01
N GLU A 211 21.35 12.99 18.99
CA GLU A 211 20.26 12.02 19.01
C GLU A 211 19.60 11.96 20.40
N ALA A 212 18.32 11.66 20.44
CA ALA A 212 17.54 11.54 21.67
C ALA A 212 16.43 10.49 21.50
N PRO A 213 15.86 9.94 22.59
CA PRO A 213 14.78 8.97 22.51
C PRO A 213 13.48 9.54 21.94
N PHE A 214 13.29 10.86 22.02
CA PHE A 214 12.10 11.58 21.54
C PHE A 214 12.47 12.81 20.72
N GLY A 215 11.56 13.21 19.84
CA GLY A 215 11.66 14.45 19.06
C GLY A 215 10.38 14.72 18.26
N PRO A 216 10.24 15.93 17.68
CA PRO A 216 9.08 16.31 16.90
C PRO A 216 9.11 15.68 15.49
N ILE A 217 7.95 15.63 14.84
CA ILE A 217 7.92 15.53 13.38
C ILE A 217 8.33 16.91 12.84
N LEU A 218 9.31 16.94 11.92
CA LEU A 218 9.69 18.15 11.21
C LEU A 218 9.35 17.99 9.74
N ILE A 219 8.70 18.98 9.17
CA ILE A 219 8.43 19.08 7.74
C ILE A 219 9.32 20.17 7.16
N GLN A 220 10.15 19.81 6.18
CA GLN A 220 11.04 20.77 5.52
C GLN A 220 10.22 21.77 4.69
N GLY A 221 10.45 23.07 4.92
CA GLY A 221 9.72 24.16 4.31
C GLY A 221 10.56 25.11 3.47
N ASP A 222 11.88 24.95 3.45
CA ASP A 222 12.82 25.91 2.85
C ASP A 222 13.15 25.65 1.36
N HIS A 223 12.58 24.60 0.74
CA HIS A 223 12.93 24.16 -0.62
C HIS A 223 11.78 24.26 -1.64
N GLY A 224 10.72 24.96 -1.32
CA GLY A 224 9.63 25.22 -2.27
C GLY A 224 8.24 24.88 -1.74
N PRO A 225 7.21 25.06 -2.56
CA PRO A 225 5.85 24.74 -2.19
C PRO A 225 5.64 23.23 -2.03
N VAL A 226 4.94 22.86 -0.97
CA VAL A 226 4.48 21.51 -0.67
C VAL A 226 3.15 21.57 0.05
N ALA A 227 2.29 20.59 -0.16
CA ALA A 227 1.01 20.47 0.54
C ALA A 227 0.87 19.11 1.22
N PHE A 228 0.19 19.10 2.38
CA PHE A 228 -0.07 17.91 3.18
C PHE A 228 -1.53 17.85 3.61
N ARG A 229 -2.08 16.64 3.70
CA ARG A 229 -3.38 16.36 4.29
C ARG A 229 -3.38 14.98 4.95
N ASN A 230 -4.44 14.65 5.69
CA ASN A 230 -4.62 13.34 6.29
C ASN A 230 -3.44 12.89 7.17
N LEU A 231 -2.80 13.83 7.91
CA LEU A 231 -1.72 13.51 8.83
C LEU A 231 -2.27 12.68 10.00
N ARG A 232 -1.93 11.42 10.03
CA ARG A 232 -2.36 10.46 11.06
C ARG A 232 -1.16 9.69 11.57
N PHE A 233 -1.18 9.34 12.85
CA PHE A 233 -0.07 8.62 13.44
C PHE A 233 -0.54 7.65 14.54
N GLU A 234 0.33 6.70 14.85
CA GLU A 234 0.23 5.79 15.96
C GLU A 234 1.60 5.71 16.64
N THR A 235 1.68 5.95 17.95
CA THR A 235 2.92 5.80 18.71
C THR A 235 3.00 4.45 19.38
N TYR A 236 4.20 3.90 19.55
CA TYR A 236 4.46 2.59 20.13
C TYR A 236 5.35 2.71 21.37
N GLU A 237 4.86 3.44 22.37
CA GLU A 237 5.61 3.74 23.60
C GLU A 237 5.33 2.74 24.74
N LYS A 238 4.24 1.98 24.62
CA LYS A 238 3.85 1.02 25.63
C LYS A 238 4.56 -0.32 25.45
N PRO A 239 5.04 -0.95 26.54
CA PRO A 239 5.54 -2.31 26.48
C PRO A 239 4.40 -3.28 26.14
N THR A 240 4.71 -4.39 25.48
CA THR A 240 3.74 -5.47 25.25
C THR A 240 4.09 -6.72 26.05
N ALA A 241 3.27 -7.75 25.95
CA ALA A 241 3.49 -9.01 26.62
C ALA A 241 4.78 -9.72 26.13
N SER A 242 5.35 -10.53 27.00
CA SER A 242 6.48 -11.42 26.67
C SER A 242 6.19 -12.85 27.13
N LEU A 243 6.78 -13.82 26.42
CA LEU A 243 6.63 -15.23 26.74
C LEU A 243 7.93 -15.74 27.39
N GLY A 244 7.79 -16.45 28.48
CA GLY A 244 8.87 -17.21 29.10
C GLY A 244 9.24 -18.47 28.31
N GLU A 245 10.07 -19.32 28.92
CA GLU A 245 10.43 -20.63 28.36
C GLU A 245 9.17 -21.48 28.12
N VAL A 246 9.05 -22.08 26.94
CA VAL A 246 7.90 -22.89 26.51
C VAL A 246 8.18 -24.35 26.76
N SER A 247 7.42 -25.02 27.60
CA SER A 247 7.41 -26.47 27.71
C SER A 247 6.48 -27.10 26.66
N TYR A 248 6.82 -28.27 26.15
CA TYR A 248 5.99 -28.99 25.21
C TYR A 248 5.90 -30.48 25.54
N ASP A 249 4.73 -31.06 25.22
CA ASP A 249 4.47 -32.50 25.15
C ASP A 249 3.99 -32.85 23.74
N TYR A 250 4.61 -33.87 23.13
CA TYR A 250 4.31 -34.36 21.79
C TYR A 250 3.70 -35.74 21.85
N TYR A 251 2.58 -35.92 21.14
CA TYR A 251 1.84 -37.17 21.02
C TYR A 251 1.63 -37.52 19.55
N THR A 252 1.80 -38.80 19.19
CA THR A 252 1.48 -39.33 17.87
C THR A 252 0.13 -40.01 17.85
N GLY A 253 -0.58 -39.92 16.75
CA GLY A 253 -1.89 -40.53 16.54
C GLY A 253 -2.88 -39.58 15.92
N LYS A 254 -4.07 -40.07 15.63
CA LYS A 254 -5.19 -39.26 15.14
C LYS A 254 -5.95 -38.67 16.31
N PHE A 255 -6.06 -37.35 16.32
CA PHE A 255 -6.78 -36.59 17.34
C PHE A 255 -7.78 -35.70 16.63
N THR A 256 -9.02 -35.66 17.11
CA THR A 256 -10.11 -34.82 16.58
C THR A 256 -10.41 -33.61 17.48
N ASP A 257 -10.11 -33.76 18.75
CA ASP A 257 -10.45 -32.74 19.76
C ASP A 257 -9.19 -32.27 20.49
N PRO A 258 -9.11 -31.00 20.91
CA PRO A 258 -7.97 -30.43 21.64
C PRO A 258 -7.94 -30.89 23.11
N ILE A 259 -7.94 -32.20 23.31
CA ILE A 259 -7.87 -32.84 24.61
C ILE A 259 -6.52 -33.53 24.74
N VAL A 260 -5.75 -33.13 25.76
CA VAL A 260 -4.45 -33.75 26.04
C VAL A 260 -4.64 -35.19 26.43
N PRO A 261 -3.98 -36.19 25.76
CA PRO A 261 -4.11 -37.59 26.11
C PRO A 261 -3.62 -37.88 27.53
N ALA A 262 -4.30 -38.80 28.22
CA ALA A 262 -3.86 -39.30 29.53
C ALA A 262 -2.60 -40.20 29.45
N THR A 263 -2.19 -40.58 28.25
CA THR A 263 -1.01 -41.38 27.99
C THR A 263 0.27 -40.57 28.12
N LYS A 264 1.41 -41.27 28.34
CA LYS A 264 2.72 -40.59 28.35
C LYS A 264 3.02 -40.00 26.97
N PRO A 265 3.53 -38.77 26.87
CA PRO A 265 3.96 -38.19 25.60
C PRO A 265 5.13 -39.00 24.98
N VAL A 266 5.22 -38.95 23.66
CA VAL A 266 6.35 -39.55 22.92
C VAL A 266 7.64 -38.80 23.19
N SER A 267 7.54 -37.48 23.27
CA SER A 267 8.64 -36.62 23.72
C SER A 267 8.11 -35.37 24.45
N SER A 268 8.94 -34.85 25.34
CA SER A 268 8.71 -33.64 26.08
C SER A 268 9.99 -32.84 26.14
N GLY A 269 9.89 -31.52 26.28
CA GLY A 269 11.06 -30.67 26.39
C GLY A 269 10.72 -29.21 26.61
N LYS A 270 11.75 -28.35 26.45
CA LYS A 270 11.66 -26.91 26.61
C LYS A 270 12.23 -26.18 25.40
N LEU A 271 11.65 -25.04 25.06
CA LEU A 271 11.94 -24.25 23.88
C LEU A 271 12.02 -22.76 24.26
N PRO A 272 12.84 -21.97 23.58
CA PRO A 272 12.93 -20.53 23.83
C PRO A 272 11.70 -19.75 23.29
N ALA A 273 10.95 -20.33 22.35
CA ALA A 273 9.75 -19.75 21.75
C ALA A 273 8.83 -20.85 21.21
N LEU A 274 7.59 -20.50 20.89
CA LEU A 274 6.66 -21.42 20.22
C LEU A 274 7.20 -21.83 18.84
N THR A 275 7.21 -23.14 18.55
CA THR A 275 7.60 -23.67 17.25
C THR A 275 7.05 -25.08 17.03
N TYR A 276 6.69 -25.42 15.79
CA TYR A 276 6.36 -26.79 15.40
C TYR A 276 7.59 -27.62 15.01
N ARG A 277 8.79 -27.04 14.94
CA ARG A 277 9.99 -27.68 14.36
C ARG A 277 10.48 -28.92 15.10
N VAL A 278 10.06 -29.11 16.34
CA VAL A 278 10.31 -30.30 17.13
C VAL A 278 9.46 -31.52 16.74
N ILE A 279 8.48 -31.35 15.83
CA ILE A 279 7.56 -32.41 15.39
C ILE A 279 8.18 -33.12 14.19
N PRO A 280 8.52 -34.43 14.30
CA PRO A 280 9.21 -35.16 13.24
C PRO A 280 8.31 -35.57 12.06
N VAL A 281 6.97 -35.55 12.24
CA VAL A 281 5.97 -35.97 11.24
C VAL A 281 5.20 -34.78 10.67
N ASN A 282 4.52 -34.99 9.53
CA ASN A 282 3.73 -33.94 8.91
C ASN A 282 2.26 -33.92 9.35
N ASN A 283 1.75 -35.01 9.88
CA ASN A 283 0.37 -35.17 10.31
C ASN A 283 0.26 -36.24 11.39
N ASP A 284 -0.95 -36.49 11.89
CA ASP A 284 -1.30 -37.46 12.92
C ASP A 284 -0.54 -37.22 14.24
N TYR A 285 -0.66 -35.97 14.75
CA TYR A 285 -0.05 -35.58 16.01
C TYR A 285 -0.92 -34.60 16.81
N LEU A 286 -0.64 -34.56 18.12
CA LEU A 286 -1.07 -33.50 19.03
C LEU A 286 0.16 -32.90 19.73
N MET A 287 0.25 -31.60 19.76
CA MET A 287 1.20 -30.84 20.56
C MET A 287 0.47 -30.09 21.68
N HIS A 288 1.03 -30.16 22.87
CA HIS A 288 0.57 -29.40 24.03
C HIS A 288 1.70 -28.51 24.51
N TYR A 289 1.54 -27.19 24.39
CA TYR A 289 2.50 -26.18 24.83
C TYR A 289 2.00 -25.48 26.07
N LYS A 290 2.92 -25.21 27.00
CA LYS A 290 2.68 -24.37 28.19
C LYS A 290 3.80 -23.38 28.39
N ALA A 291 3.46 -22.15 28.74
CA ALA A 291 4.43 -21.10 29.03
C ALA A 291 3.86 -20.10 30.02
N GLU A 292 4.76 -19.37 30.69
CA GLU A 292 4.40 -18.20 31.47
C GLU A 292 4.33 -16.97 30.52
N LEU A 293 3.20 -16.31 30.47
CA LEU A 293 2.98 -15.06 29.76
C LEU A 293 3.09 -13.91 30.76
N THR A 294 4.06 -13.02 30.57
CA THR A 294 4.24 -11.84 31.41
C THR A 294 3.52 -10.64 30.82
N ILE A 295 2.59 -10.07 31.54
CA ILE A 295 1.78 -8.90 31.19
C ILE A 295 2.33 -7.69 31.95
N PRO A 296 2.84 -6.64 31.25
CA PRO A 296 3.49 -5.51 31.91
C PRO A 296 2.51 -4.54 32.59
N GLU A 297 1.30 -4.39 32.09
CA GLU A 297 0.29 -3.44 32.59
C GLU A 297 -1.12 -3.98 32.35
N ASP A 298 -2.07 -3.56 33.23
CA ASP A 298 -3.48 -3.83 33.06
C ASP A 298 -4.00 -3.24 31.75
N ASP A 299 -4.39 -4.08 30.78
CA ASP A 299 -4.92 -3.60 29.48
C ASP A 299 -5.64 -4.73 28.74
N THR A 300 -6.28 -4.37 27.62
CA THR A 300 -6.79 -5.34 26.65
C THR A 300 -5.68 -5.71 25.67
N TYR A 301 -5.34 -7.00 25.62
CA TYR A 301 -4.35 -7.57 24.72
C TYR A 301 -5.04 -8.28 23.57
N GLU A 302 -4.58 -8.02 22.36
CA GLU A 302 -5.00 -8.70 21.14
C GLU A 302 -3.97 -9.78 20.80
N PHE A 303 -4.46 -10.99 20.55
CA PHE A 303 -3.68 -12.15 20.14
C PHE A 303 -4.04 -12.53 18.71
N GLN A 304 -3.04 -12.90 17.92
CA GLN A 304 -3.22 -13.42 16.58
C GLN A 304 -2.59 -14.81 16.55
N THR A 305 -3.44 -15.81 16.48
CA THR A 305 -3.00 -17.22 16.37
C THR A 305 -2.98 -17.65 14.92
N TYR A 306 -2.03 -18.50 14.61
CA TYR A 306 -1.82 -19.10 13.29
C TYR A 306 -1.55 -20.58 13.47
N TRP A 307 -2.34 -21.44 12.83
CA TRP A 307 -2.05 -22.88 12.76
C TRP A 307 -2.64 -23.52 11.51
N THR A 308 -2.02 -24.60 11.07
CA THR A 308 -2.58 -25.54 10.09
C THR A 308 -3.05 -26.78 10.83
N GLY A 309 -4.33 -27.11 10.74
CA GLY A 309 -4.99 -28.15 11.53
C GLY A 309 -5.96 -27.55 12.54
N SER A 310 -6.18 -28.20 13.66
CA SER A 310 -7.00 -27.72 14.76
C SER A 310 -6.15 -27.17 15.88
N GLY A 311 -6.63 -26.16 16.57
CA GLY A 311 -5.92 -25.56 17.70
C GLY A 311 -6.83 -24.96 18.73
N GLU A 312 -6.29 -24.81 19.95
CA GLU A 312 -6.92 -24.11 21.06
C GLU A 312 -5.87 -23.29 21.82
N LEU A 313 -6.15 -22.02 22.04
CA LEU A 313 -5.37 -21.13 22.91
C LEU A 313 -6.15 -20.86 24.18
N LYS A 314 -5.51 -21.09 25.32
CA LYS A 314 -6.04 -20.74 26.66
C LYS A 314 -5.10 -19.77 27.36
N ILE A 315 -5.68 -18.89 28.16
CA ILE A 315 -4.97 -18.07 29.15
C ILE A 315 -5.69 -18.26 30.50
N ASP A 316 -4.92 -18.67 31.51
CA ASP A 316 -5.42 -19.03 32.86
C ASP A 316 -6.58 -20.04 32.83
N GLY A 317 -6.47 -21.04 31.95
CA GLY A 317 -7.47 -22.08 31.76
C GLY A 317 -8.73 -21.66 30.97
N LYS A 318 -8.88 -20.37 30.62
CA LYS A 318 -10.00 -19.87 29.82
C LYS A 318 -9.64 -19.96 28.33
N VAL A 319 -10.50 -20.60 27.54
CA VAL A 319 -10.37 -20.65 26.09
C VAL A 319 -10.54 -19.24 25.53
N LEU A 320 -9.51 -18.76 24.84
CA LEU A 320 -9.49 -17.48 24.15
C LEU A 320 -9.78 -17.63 22.66
N ASN A 321 -9.25 -18.69 22.07
CA ASN A 321 -9.42 -18.99 20.66
C ASN A 321 -9.41 -20.50 20.42
N GLN A 322 -10.26 -21.00 19.51
CA GLN A 322 -10.35 -22.38 19.12
C GLN A 322 -10.84 -22.50 17.67
N GLY A 323 -10.30 -23.41 16.89
CA GLY A 323 -10.78 -23.66 15.54
C GLY A 323 -9.90 -24.59 14.73
N ALA A 324 -10.40 -24.93 13.54
CA ALA A 324 -9.69 -25.74 12.54
C ALA A 324 -9.47 -24.94 11.27
N HIS A 325 -8.24 -24.99 10.76
CA HIS A 325 -7.83 -24.26 9.56
C HIS A 325 -7.03 -25.18 8.63
N TRP A 326 -7.29 -25.05 7.34
CA TRP A 326 -6.63 -25.85 6.31
C TRP A 326 -5.24 -25.35 5.97
N PHE A 327 -5.03 -24.05 6.14
CA PHE A 327 -3.77 -23.35 5.90
C PHE A 327 -3.46 -22.42 7.07
N ASN A 328 -2.32 -21.75 7.00
CA ASN A 328 -1.83 -20.79 7.97
C ASN A 328 -2.74 -19.53 8.03
N GLU A 329 -3.98 -19.69 8.48
CA GLU A 329 -4.93 -18.58 8.62
C GLU A 329 -4.73 -17.88 9.96
N MET A 330 -4.83 -16.55 9.95
CA MET A 330 -4.77 -15.72 11.14
C MET A 330 -6.12 -15.67 11.82
N VAL A 331 -6.18 -16.07 13.08
CA VAL A 331 -7.38 -15.98 13.90
C VAL A 331 -7.15 -14.98 15.04
N PRO A 332 -7.86 -13.85 15.04
CA PRO A 332 -7.73 -12.84 16.08
C PRO A 332 -8.56 -13.21 17.31
N ALA A 333 -8.06 -12.82 18.48
CA ALA A 333 -8.81 -12.85 19.73
C ALA A 333 -8.34 -11.72 20.64
N SER A 334 -9.18 -11.28 21.59
CA SER A 334 -8.78 -10.25 22.55
C SER A 334 -9.31 -10.57 23.94
N THR A 335 -8.55 -10.17 24.96
CA THR A 335 -8.97 -10.30 26.36
C THR A 335 -8.29 -9.25 27.23
N PHE A 336 -8.98 -8.81 28.27
CA PHE A 336 -8.39 -7.97 29.32
C PHE A 336 -7.54 -8.85 30.24
N LEU A 337 -6.28 -8.45 30.46
CA LEU A 337 -5.36 -9.11 31.38
C LEU A 337 -4.81 -8.09 32.38
N LYS A 338 -4.62 -8.52 33.62
CA LYS A 338 -3.96 -7.73 34.64
C LYS A 338 -2.44 -7.84 34.50
N ALA A 339 -1.72 -6.84 34.99
CA ALA A 339 -0.27 -6.92 35.10
C ALA A 339 0.16 -8.10 35.97
N GLY A 340 1.16 -8.84 35.50
CA GLY A 340 1.66 -10.01 36.21
C GLY A 340 1.90 -11.22 35.30
N LYS A 341 1.96 -12.39 35.92
CA LYS A 341 2.23 -13.66 35.26
C LYS A 341 0.93 -14.42 35.05
N HIS A 342 0.74 -14.90 33.82
CA HIS A 342 -0.41 -15.67 33.39
C HIS A 342 0.05 -17.02 32.80
N GLN A 343 -0.79 -18.05 32.88
CA GLN A 343 -0.53 -19.34 32.27
C GLN A 343 -1.06 -19.35 30.84
N LEU A 344 -0.17 -19.45 29.86
CA LEU A 344 -0.52 -19.67 28.46
C LEU A 344 -0.46 -21.15 28.13
N GLU A 345 -1.48 -21.67 27.46
CA GLU A 345 -1.57 -23.06 27.00
C GLU A 345 -2.04 -23.07 25.55
N ILE A 346 -1.35 -23.84 24.68
CA ILE A 346 -1.77 -24.08 23.30
C ILE A 346 -1.82 -25.60 23.08
N ILE A 347 -2.95 -26.07 22.54
CA ILE A 347 -3.06 -27.43 22.00
C ILE A 347 -3.17 -27.29 20.49
N HIS A 348 -2.31 -28.01 19.75
CA HIS A 348 -2.27 -27.98 18.29
C HIS A 348 -2.31 -29.39 17.73
N ILE A 349 -3.25 -29.64 16.83
CA ILE A 349 -3.50 -30.93 16.19
C ILE A 349 -3.41 -30.76 14.68
N LYS A 350 -2.75 -31.72 14.01
CA LYS A 350 -2.81 -31.85 12.56
C LYS A 350 -3.01 -33.31 12.20
N ASP A 351 -4.18 -33.65 11.67
CA ASP A 351 -4.67 -35.00 11.41
C ASP A 351 -4.80 -35.34 9.91
N PHE A 352 -4.34 -34.44 9.01
CA PHE A 352 -4.39 -34.63 7.57
C PHE A 352 -2.99 -34.48 6.93
N PRO A 353 -2.70 -35.23 5.83
CA PRO A 353 -1.35 -35.32 5.27
C PRO A 353 -0.94 -34.13 4.38
N TRP A 354 -1.89 -33.36 3.89
CA TRP A 354 -1.65 -32.24 2.98
C TRP A 354 -1.51 -30.92 3.75
N GLY A 355 -0.94 -29.93 3.08
CA GLY A 355 -0.65 -28.63 3.65
C GLY A 355 0.57 -28.64 4.57
N PRO A 356 1.32 -27.54 4.60
CA PRO A 356 2.50 -27.40 5.47
C PRO A 356 2.09 -27.25 6.92
N LYS A 357 3.00 -27.60 7.83
CA LYS A 357 2.84 -27.27 9.26
C LYS A 357 3.00 -25.79 9.47
N ALA A 358 2.17 -25.22 10.32
CA ALA A 358 2.31 -23.83 10.78
C ALA A 358 1.81 -23.71 12.22
N LEU A 359 2.53 -22.96 13.04
CA LEU A 359 2.13 -22.57 14.39
C LEU A 359 2.74 -21.22 14.72
N GLY A 360 1.90 -20.24 15.04
CA GLY A 360 2.35 -18.91 15.43
C GLY A 360 1.42 -18.23 16.41
N LEU A 361 1.97 -17.32 17.18
CA LEU A 361 1.26 -16.45 18.11
C LEU A 361 1.93 -15.08 18.10
N ASN A 362 1.15 -14.06 17.78
CA ASN A 362 1.53 -12.67 17.97
C ASN A 362 0.66 -12.04 19.05
N VAL A 363 1.18 -11.02 19.70
CA VAL A 363 0.47 -10.23 20.71
C VAL A 363 0.75 -8.73 20.52
N LYS A 364 -0.24 -7.92 20.80
CA LYS A 364 -0.16 -6.46 20.89
C LYS A 364 -1.20 -5.91 21.85
N ARG A 365 -1.06 -4.62 22.18
CA ARG A 365 -2.10 -3.77 22.77
C ARG A 365 -2.07 -2.39 22.14
N ILE A 366 -3.06 -1.55 22.38
CA ILE A 366 -3.05 -0.17 21.88
C ILE A 366 -1.83 0.56 22.41
N GLY A 367 -1.06 1.18 21.51
CA GLY A 367 0.19 1.88 21.84
C GLY A 367 1.42 0.99 21.98
N SER A 368 1.35 -0.29 21.60
CA SER A 368 2.51 -1.18 21.51
C SER A 368 2.69 -1.75 20.10
N ARG A 369 3.91 -2.13 19.77
CA ARG A 369 4.19 -2.90 18.55
C ARG A 369 3.61 -4.32 18.65
N LEU A 370 3.25 -4.89 17.49
CA LEU A 370 2.97 -6.32 17.39
C LEU A 370 4.27 -7.10 17.64
N VAL A 371 4.24 -8.03 18.58
CA VAL A 371 5.38 -8.88 18.93
C VAL A 371 5.05 -10.33 18.65
N SER A 372 5.96 -11.03 17.98
CA SER A 372 5.87 -12.48 17.75
C SER A 372 6.39 -13.24 18.96
N LEU A 373 5.59 -14.16 19.47
CA LEU A 373 5.91 -15.07 20.58
C LEU A 373 6.32 -16.46 20.08
N HIS A 374 6.61 -16.58 18.79
CA HIS A 374 7.00 -17.82 18.10
C HIS A 374 8.30 -17.60 17.31
N GLU A 375 8.96 -18.69 16.99
CA GLU A 375 10.11 -18.67 16.07
C GLU A 375 9.65 -18.18 14.68
N ARG A 376 10.42 -17.29 14.05
CA ARG A 376 10.16 -16.81 12.69
C ARG A 376 9.88 -17.94 11.70
N THR A 377 10.62 -19.03 11.82
CA THR A 377 10.53 -20.19 10.92
C THR A 377 9.37 -21.15 11.26
N SER A 378 8.59 -20.85 12.30
CA SER A 378 7.40 -21.61 12.68
C SER A 378 6.13 -21.21 11.91
N LEU A 379 6.19 -20.11 11.17
CA LEU A 379 5.20 -19.79 10.16
C LEU A 379 5.81 -20.01 8.77
N LEU A 380 4.93 -20.20 7.79
CA LEU A 380 5.35 -20.18 6.39
C LEU A 380 5.86 -18.76 6.10
N ASP A 381 7.06 -18.69 5.59
CA ASP A 381 7.56 -17.45 5.02
C ASP A 381 6.77 -17.20 3.74
N PRO A 382 5.98 -16.12 3.65
CA PRO A 382 5.28 -15.78 2.43
C PRO A 382 6.25 -15.52 1.27
N ASP A 383 7.51 -15.21 1.58
CA ASP A 383 8.58 -15.00 0.60
C ASP A 383 9.37 -16.30 0.28
N ALA A 384 8.99 -17.45 0.89
CA ALA A 384 9.67 -18.74 0.66
C ALA A 384 9.50 -19.26 -0.77
N VAL A 385 8.46 -18.82 -1.47
CA VAL A 385 8.31 -19.01 -2.91
C VAL A 385 8.95 -17.82 -3.60
N GLY A 386 10.06 -18.04 -4.30
CA GLY A 386 10.73 -16.98 -5.05
C GLY A 386 9.76 -16.32 -6.04
N LEU A 387 9.87 -14.99 -6.17
CA LEU A 387 9.09 -14.20 -7.12
C LEU A 387 9.22 -14.75 -8.55
N ILE A 388 8.12 -15.14 -9.16
CA ILE A 388 8.06 -15.48 -10.59
C ILE A 388 7.74 -14.20 -11.37
N GLU A 389 8.78 -13.44 -11.68
CA GLU A 389 8.67 -12.18 -12.40
C GLU A 389 8.58 -12.41 -13.91
N VAL A 390 7.50 -11.92 -14.54
CA VAL A 390 7.42 -11.76 -16.00
C VAL A 390 8.03 -10.43 -16.38
N LYS A 391 9.06 -10.44 -17.26
CA LYS A 391 9.81 -9.24 -17.64
C LYS A 391 9.48 -8.81 -19.06
N ALA A 392 9.39 -7.51 -19.29
CA ALA A 392 9.16 -6.86 -20.58
C ALA A 392 10.34 -5.91 -20.92
N ASN A 393 11.56 -6.45 -21.03
CA ASN A 393 12.78 -5.64 -21.11
C ASN A 393 13.20 -5.29 -22.53
N ALA A 394 13.00 -6.20 -23.51
CA ALA A 394 13.49 -6.06 -24.89
C ALA A 394 12.37 -5.78 -25.88
N GLU A 395 11.23 -6.40 -25.70
CA GLU A 395 10.07 -6.29 -26.57
C GLU A 395 8.77 -6.28 -25.75
N PRO A 396 7.65 -5.82 -26.33
CA PRO A 396 6.36 -5.90 -25.66
C PRO A 396 5.98 -7.36 -25.34
N VAL A 397 5.45 -7.58 -24.14
CA VAL A 397 5.02 -8.89 -23.66
C VAL A 397 3.52 -8.90 -23.39
N LEU A 398 2.84 -9.93 -23.88
CA LEU A 398 1.42 -10.15 -23.64
C LEU A 398 1.25 -11.35 -22.72
N GLN A 399 0.70 -11.11 -21.53
CA GLN A 399 0.44 -12.17 -20.55
C GLN A 399 -1.06 -12.30 -20.29
N ARG A 400 -1.62 -13.48 -20.58
CA ARG A 400 -3.02 -13.81 -20.24
C ARG A 400 -3.07 -14.38 -18.83
N SER A 401 -3.89 -13.78 -17.97
CA SER A 401 -4.17 -14.30 -16.63
C SER A 401 -5.47 -13.73 -16.08
N PHE A 402 -5.76 -14.00 -14.80
CA PHE A 402 -6.83 -13.32 -14.08
C PHE A 402 -6.24 -12.10 -13.36
N ALA A 403 -7.11 -11.15 -13.01
CA ALA A 403 -6.76 -10.00 -12.17
C ALA A 403 -7.93 -9.67 -11.23
N PHE A 404 -7.63 -9.09 -10.08
CA PHE A 404 -8.64 -8.42 -9.27
C PHE A 404 -8.77 -6.96 -9.72
N HIS A 405 -10.00 -6.50 -9.82
CA HIS A 405 -10.31 -5.12 -10.13
C HIS A 405 -11.54 -4.68 -9.34
N LEU A 406 -11.37 -3.65 -8.49
CA LEU A 406 -12.42 -3.13 -7.61
C LEU A 406 -13.14 -4.24 -6.81
N GLY A 407 -12.35 -5.16 -6.23
CA GLY A 407 -12.85 -6.28 -5.42
C GLY A 407 -13.48 -7.44 -6.18
N LYS A 408 -13.42 -7.43 -7.53
CA LYS A 408 -13.97 -8.50 -8.38
C LYS A 408 -12.89 -9.18 -9.21
N LYS A 409 -12.91 -10.50 -9.26
CA LYS A 409 -12.04 -11.29 -10.15
C LYS A 409 -12.47 -11.14 -11.60
N LYS A 410 -11.54 -10.73 -12.44
CA LYS A 410 -11.70 -10.60 -13.90
C LYS A 410 -10.98 -11.74 -14.59
N THR A 411 -11.66 -12.48 -15.45
CA THR A 411 -11.16 -13.71 -16.06
C THR A 411 -10.75 -13.57 -17.53
N HIS A 412 -11.08 -12.44 -18.18
CA HIS A 412 -10.76 -12.17 -19.57
C HIS A 412 -9.71 -11.06 -19.70
N VAL A 413 -8.63 -11.17 -18.91
CA VAL A 413 -7.61 -10.12 -18.84
C VAL A 413 -6.40 -10.47 -19.70
N ILE A 414 -5.87 -9.46 -20.35
CA ILE A 414 -4.55 -9.45 -20.96
C ILE A 414 -3.73 -8.32 -20.32
N HIS A 415 -2.57 -8.66 -19.82
CA HIS A 415 -1.58 -7.70 -19.34
C HIS A 415 -0.60 -7.41 -20.45
N VAL A 416 -0.32 -6.14 -20.69
CA VAL A 416 0.60 -5.68 -21.71
C VAL A 416 1.79 -5.00 -21.05
N GLY A 417 2.94 -5.66 -21.12
CA GLY A 417 4.22 -5.14 -20.67
C GLY A 417 4.97 -4.47 -21.80
N ASP A 418 5.57 -3.32 -21.54
CA ASP A 418 6.33 -2.57 -22.52
C ASP A 418 7.77 -2.31 -22.03
N PRO A 419 8.81 -2.36 -22.91
CA PRO A 419 10.19 -2.09 -22.54
C PRO A 419 10.44 -0.67 -22.00
N SER A 420 9.51 0.27 -22.24
CA SER A 420 9.58 1.62 -21.64
C SER A 420 9.38 1.60 -20.12
N GLY A 421 8.85 0.50 -19.56
CA GLY A 421 8.43 0.38 -18.17
C GLY A 421 7.03 0.95 -17.91
N LEU A 422 6.23 1.17 -18.95
CA LEU A 422 4.83 1.61 -18.86
C LEU A 422 3.92 0.47 -19.31
N HIS A 423 3.04 0.03 -18.45
CA HIS A 423 2.28 -1.20 -18.60
C HIS A 423 0.80 -0.98 -18.33
N TYR A 424 -0.04 -1.92 -18.78
CA TYR A 424 -1.47 -1.89 -18.50
C TYR A 424 -2.11 -3.28 -18.47
N SER A 425 -3.24 -3.39 -17.77
CA SER A 425 -4.13 -4.55 -17.82
C SER A 425 -5.43 -4.17 -18.53
N TYR A 426 -5.90 -5.05 -19.41
CA TYR A 426 -7.06 -4.81 -20.25
C TYR A 426 -8.07 -5.95 -20.13
N ASP A 427 -9.33 -5.63 -19.86
CA ASP A 427 -10.45 -6.58 -19.84
C ASP A 427 -11.01 -6.72 -21.28
N LEU A 428 -10.73 -7.84 -21.91
CA LEU A 428 -11.17 -8.12 -23.29
C LEU A 428 -12.69 -8.21 -23.45
N LYS A 429 -13.39 -8.61 -22.38
CA LYS A 429 -14.86 -8.69 -22.40
C LYS A 429 -15.48 -7.30 -22.31
N GLN A 430 -14.90 -6.43 -21.50
CA GLN A 430 -15.40 -5.08 -21.25
C GLN A 430 -14.83 -4.04 -22.23
N GLY A 431 -13.77 -4.37 -22.98
CA GLY A 431 -13.09 -3.40 -23.85
C GLY A 431 -12.46 -2.25 -23.06
N ALA A 432 -11.86 -2.52 -21.90
CA ALA A 432 -11.51 -1.50 -20.94
C ALA A 432 -10.15 -1.70 -20.31
N ILE A 433 -9.45 -0.59 -20.03
CA ILE A 433 -8.25 -0.58 -19.18
C ILE A 433 -8.71 -0.76 -17.73
N LEU A 434 -8.15 -1.75 -17.04
CA LEU A 434 -8.41 -2.00 -15.61
C LEU A 434 -7.46 -1.21 -14.72
N GLN A 435 -6.19 -1.18 -15.11
CA GLN A 435 -5.12 -0.49 -14.38
C GLN A 435 -3.95 -0.20 -15.31
N VAL A 436 -3.19 0.83 -14.97
CA VAL A 436 -1.93 1.21 -15.60
C VAL A 436 -0.84 1.25 -14.53
N TRP A 437 0.40 0.93 -14.87
CA TRP A 437 1.49 1.03 -13.91
C TRP A 437 2.84 1.31 -14.56
N ARG A 438 3.76 1.79 -13.73
CA ARG A 438 5.15 2.09 -14.08
C ARG A 438 6.08 1.25 -13.22
N GLY A 439 7.13 0.71 -13.83
CA GLY A 439 8.17 -0.05 -13.15
C GLY A 439 8.40 -1.43 -13.73
N LYS A 440 8.51 -2.45 -12.88
CA LYS A 440 8.58 -3.85 -13.31
C LYS A 440 7.21 -4.33 -13.78
N PHE A 441 7.19 -5.39 -14.63
CA PHE A 441 5.96 -5.80 -15.26
C PHE A 441 5.04 -6.55 -14.31
N LEU A 442 5.18 -7.86 -14.15
CA LEU A 442 4.22 -8.67 -13.41
C LEU A 442 4.85 -9.68 -12.48
N ASP A 443 4.22 -9.87 -11.33
CA ASP A 443 4.32 -11.06 -10.51
C ASP A 443 3.31 -12.11 -10.98
N ALA A 444 3.80 -13.25 -11.46
CA ALA A 444 3.00 -14.40 -11.87
C ALA A 444 3.06 -15.55 -10.85
N THR A 445 3.59 -15.32 -9.66
CA THR A 445 3.81 -16.35 -8.65
C THR A 445 2.52 -17.09 -8.32
N GLN A 446 1.44 -16.39 -8.02
CA GLN A 446 0.14 -17.00 -7.68
C GLN A 446 -0.50 -17.76 -8.87
N MET A 447 -0.12 -17.45 -10.10
CA MET A 447 -0.60 -18.12 -11.29
C MET A 447 0.11 -19.45 -11.55
N TRP A 448 1.41 -19.53 -11.26
CA TRP A 448 2.26 -20.65 -11.67
C TRP A 448 2.74 -21.52 -10.52
N ASP A 449 2.86 -20.96 -9.32
CA ASP A 449 3.14 -21.72 -8.13
C ASP A 449 1.86 -22.04 -7.36
N ASN A 450 1.74 -23.30 -6.89
CA ASN A 450 0.62 -23.77 -6.08
C ASN A 450 -0.76 -23.39 -6.62
N ARG A 451 -1.05 -23.69 -7.87
CA ARG A 451 -2.20 -23.33 -8.73
C ARG A 451 -3.60 -23.37 -8.10
N GLY A 452 -3.72 -22.96 -6.84
CA GLY A 452 -5.00 -22.72 -6.17
C GLY A 452 -5.67 -21.42 -6.65
N GLU A 453 -6.72 -21.02 -5.97
CA GLU A 453 -7.25 -19.65 -6.09
C GLU A 453 -6.30 -18.69 -5.35
N PRO A 454 -6.11 -17.43 -5.84
CA PRO A 454 -6.90 -16.79 -6.89
C PRO A 454 -6.37 -16.89 -8.32
N GLN A 455 -5.18 -17.44 -8.59
CA GLN A 455 -4.54 -17.54 -9.92
C GLN A 455 -4.41 -16.18 -10.64
N THR A 456 -4.13 -15.13 -9.91
CA THR A 456 -3.97 -13.77 -10.44
C THR A 456 -2.51 -13.45 -10.74
N SER A 457 -2.29 -12.49 -11.64
CA SER A 457 -0.99 -11.82 -11.77
C SER A 457 -1.11 -10.39 -11.26
N GLU A 458 -0.08 -9.94 -10.55
CA GLU A 458 -0.09 -8.64 -9.88
C GLU A 458 0.97 -7.70 -10.48
N PRO A 459 0.67 -6.40 -10.66
CA PRO A 459 1.65 -5.41 -11.08
C PRO A 459 2.82 -5.28 -10.08
N LEU A 460 4.03 -5.15 -10.60
CA LEU A 460 5.25 -4.95 -9.78
C LEU A 460 5.73 -3.50 -9.76
N GLY A 461 4.85 -2.54 -9.96
CA GLY A 461 5.20 -1.11 -10.00
C GLY A 461 4.10 -0.19 -9.49
N LEU A 462 4.35 1.13 -9.61
CA LEU A 462 3.39 2.17 -9.24
C LEU A 462 2.12 2.03 -10.07
N THR A 463 1.05 1.54 -9.46
CA THR A 463 -0.20 1.19 -10.11
C THR A 463 -1.28 2.24 -9.87
N VAL A 464 -2.01 2.59 -10.93
CA VAL A 464 -3.22 3.42 -10.89
C VAL A 464 -4.38 2.64 -11.46
N VAL A 465 -5.38 2.41 -10.63
CA VAL A 465 -6.61 1.70 -11.01
C VAL A 465 -7.48 2.64 -11.85
N GLN A 466 -8.00 2.13 -12.99
CA GLN A 466 -8.92 2.84 -13.87
C GLN A 466 -10.36 2.40 -13.57
N ASP A 467 -11.36 3.01 -14.22
CA ASP A 467 -12.77 2.68 -14.01
C ASP A 467 -13.20 1.30 -14.55
N GLY A 468 -12.39 0.72 -15.44
CA GLY A 468 -12.66 -0.58 -16.05
C GLY A 468 -13.87 -0.60 -16.96
N LYS A 469 -14.19 0.51 -17.62
CA LYS A 469 -15.31 0.68 -18.51
C LYS A 469 -14.89 0.96 -19.94
N PHE A 470 -15.76 0.60 -20.90
CA PHE A 470 -15.55 0.91 -22.32
C PHE A 470 -15.56 2.44 -22.52
N PRO A 471 -14.61 3.01 -23.27
CA PRO A 471 -14.41 4.46 -23.31
C PRO A 471 -15.34 5.23 -24.25
N LEU A 472 -16.49 4.69 -24.62
CA LEU A 472 -17.42 5.31 -25.56
C LEU A 472 -18.87 5.26 -25.06
N ALA A 473 -19.66 6.25 -25.46
CA ALA A 473 -21.10 6.31 -25.31
C ALA A 473 -21.73 6.91 -26.58
N LEU A 474 -23.01 6.64 -26.82
CA LEU A 474 -23.81 7.48 -27.69
C LEU A 474 -24.29 8.72 -26.91
N ALA A 475 -24.40 9.86 -27.56
CA ALA A 475 -24.81 11.12 -26.93
C ALA A 475 -26.12 10.93 -26.15
N HIS A 476 -26.14 11.48 -24.92
CA HIS A 476 -27.26 11.37 -23.98
C HIS A 476 -27.64 9.93 -23.56
N GLN A 477 -26.82 8.93 -23.87
CA GLN A 477 -27.03 7.55 -23.45
C GLN A 477 -26.03 7.10 -22.37
N ALA A 478 -26.30 5.93 -21.77
CA ALA A 478 -25.36 5.28 -20.89
C ALA A 478 -24.08 4.92 -21.65
N GLN A 479 -22.97 4.87 -20.93
CA GLN A 479 -21.70 4.35 -21.43
C GLN A 479 -21.90 2.88 -21.85
N ALA A 480 -21.40 2.50 -23.02
CA ALA A 480 -21.50 1.14 -23.53
C ALA A 480 -20.80 0.15 -22.58
N ASP A 481 -21.32 -1.04 -22.49
CA ASP A 481 -20.81 -2.11 -21.65
C ASP A 481 -20.61 -3.43 -22.42
N SER A 482 -20.28 -4.49 -21.72
CA SER A 482 -19.99 -5.78 -22.33
C SER A 482 -21.19 -6.42 -23.07
N THR A 483 -22.42 -5.94 -22.87
CA THR A 483 -23.60 -6.42 -23.59
C THR A 483 -23.75 -5.78 -24.98
N ASP A 484 -23.16 -4.61 -25.16
CA ASP A 484 -23.12 -3.86 -26.40
C ASP A 484 -21.93 -4.24 -27.30
N LEU A 485 -21.00 -5.04 -26.80
CA LEU A 485 -19.71 -5.26 -27.43
C LEU A 485 -19.52 -6.72 -27.87
N VAL A 486 -19.06 -6.92 -29.11
CA VAL A 486 -18.55 -8.20 -29.59
C VAL A 486 -17.05 -8.07 -29.83
N TYR A 487 -16.24 -8.73 -28.98
CA TYR A 487 -14.79 -8.78 -29.16
C TYR A 487 -14.42 -9.57 -30.43
N LYS A 488 -13.62 -8.96 -31.30
CA LYS A 488 -13.20 -9.53 -32.59
C LYS A 488 -11.73 -9.96 -32.62
N GLY A 489 -11.04 -9.89 -31.48
CA GLY A 489 -9.63 -10.21 -31.41
C GLY A 489 -8.74 -8.95 -31.35
N TYR A 490 -7.46 -9.16 -31.53
CA TYR A 490 -6.50 -8.08 -31.68
C TYR A 490 -5.49 -8.41 -32.80
N ARG A 491 -4.92 -7.39 -33.42
CA ARG A 491 -3.73 -7.51 -34.25
C ARG A 491 -2.54 -6.88 -33.54
N LEU A 492 -1.34 -7.29 -33.90
CA LEU A 492 -0.11 -6.71 -33.33
C LEU A 492 0.47 -5.67 -34.29
N GLU A 493 0.81 -4.51 -33.74
CA GLU A 493 1.57 -3.45 -34.38
C GLU A 493 2.82 -3.16 -33.53
N ALA A 494 4.00 -3.44 -34.10
CA ALA A 494 5.28 -3.37 -33.39
C ALA A 494 5.22 -4.11 -32.02
N GLY A 495 4.63 -5.31 -31.99
CA GLY A 495 4.47 -6.14 -30.79
C GLY A 495 3.36 -5.72 -29.83
N ARG A 496 2.69 -4.61 -30.06
CA ARG A 496 1.62 -4.07 -29.21
C ARG A 496 0.24 -4.41 -29.76
N PRO A 497 -0.75 -4.79 -28.94
CA PRO A 497 -2.08 -5.13 -29.42
C PRO A 497 -2.87 -3.88 -29.80
N VAL A 498 -3.60 -3.98 -30.92
CA VAL A 498 -4.72 -3.11 -31.27
C VAL A 498 -5.98 -3.96 -31.13
N PHE A 499 -6.78 -3.68 -30.13
CA PHE A 499 -7.99 -4.45 -29.83
C PHE A 499 -9.13 -4.04 -30.77
N MET A 500 -9.92 -5.01 -31.23
CA MET A 500 -10.99 -4.79 -32.19
C MET A 500 -12.33 -5.24 -31.62
N TYR A 501 -13.31 -4.36 -31.69
CA TYR A 501 -14.69 -4.59 -31.24
C TYR A 501 -15.71 -4.24 -32.31
N GLU A 502 -16.81 -4.94 -32.29
CA GLU A 502 -18.04 -4.50 -32.92
C GLU A 502 -18.95 -3.93 -31.82
N TRP A 503 -19.27 -2.64 -31.92
CA TRP A 503 -20.21 -1.97 -31.05
C TRP A 503 -21.59 -2.04 -31.65
N THR A 504 -22.42 -2.99 -31.18
CA THR A 504 -23.68 -3.39 -31.79
C THR A 504 -24.71 -2.26 -31.78
N ALA A 505 -24.86 -1.54 -30.66
CA ALA A 505 -25.78 -0.43 -30.52
C ALA A 505 -25.49 0.71 -31.52
N ALA A 506 -24.23 1.02 -31.76
CA ALA A 506 -23.81 2.04 -32.71
C ALA A 506 -23.64 1.53 -34.14
N LYS A 507 -23.65 0.21 -34.37
CA LYS A 507 -23.33 -0.43 -35.64
C LYS A 507 -21.99 -0.01 -36.21
N LEU A 508 -20.98 0.14 -35.32
CA LEU A 508 -19.63 0.57 -35.65
C LEU A 508 -18.62 -0.49 -35.22
N ARG A 509 -17.50 -0.55 -35.92
CA ARG A 509 -16.30 -1.20 -35.41
C ARG A 509 -15.45 -0.19 -34.68
N VAL A 510 -14.84 -0.62 -33.57
CA VAL A 510 -13.93 0.19 -32.75
C VAL A 510 -12.59 -0.50 -32.70
N GLU A 511 -11.53 0.22 -33.06
CA GLU A 511 -10.15 -0.19 -32.81
C GLU A 511 -9.61 0.64 -31.66
N ASP A 512 -9.05 -0.05 -30.67
CA ASP A 512 -8.50 0.54 -29.45
C ASP A 512 -7.00 0.24 -29.38
N ARG A 513 -6.20 1.27 -29.55
CA ARG A 513 -4.74 1.23 -29.52
C ARG A 513 -4.23 1.93 -28.27
N ILE A 514 -3.36 1.27 -27.52
CA ILE A 514 -2.73 1.80 -26.31
C ILE A 514 -1.23 1.63 -26.44
N GLN A 515 -0.46 2.71 -26.29
CA GLN A 515 0.99 2.69 -26.44
C GLN A 515 1.66 3.71 -25.51
N PRO A 516 2.93 3.50 -25.13
CA PRO A 516 3.69 4.48 -24.37
C PRO A 516 3.79 5.85 -25.06
N SER A 517 3.66 6.91 -24.28
CA SER A 517 3.80 8.31 -24.75
C SER A 517 4.41 9.14 -23.63
N GLY A 518 5.66 9.59 -23.80
CA GLY A 518 6.37 10.34 -22.75
C GLY A 518 6.40 9.57 -21.42
N ASN A 519 5.83 10.16 -20.39
CA ASN A 519 5.68 9.57 -19.05
C ASN A 519 4.29 8.98 -18.80
N GLY A 520 3.56 8.57 -19.83
CA GLY A 520 2.21 8.03 -19.71
C GLY A 520 1.87 7.07 -20.83
N LEU A 521 0.58 6.74 -20.97
CA LEU A 521 0.04 5.92 -22.04
C LEU A 521 -0.90 6.73 -22.89
N LYS A 522 -0.69 6.69 -24.21
CA LYS A 522 -1.58 7.26 -25.21
C LYS A 522 -2.59 6.21 -25.65
N ARG A 523 -3.87 6.54 -25.56
CA ARG A 523 -4.97 5.70 -26.06
C ARG A 523 -5.59 6.36 -27.27
N THR A 524 -5.68 5.63 -28.38
CA THR A 524 -6.30 6.07 -29.64
C THR A 524 -7.45 5.16 -29.98
N LEU A 525 -8.64 5.72 -30.05
CA LEU A 525 -9.86 5.06 -30.46
C LEU A 525 -10.14 5.40 -31.92
N THR A 526 -10.38 4.39 -32.76
CA THR A 526 -10.72 4.57 -34.18
C THR A 526 -12.07 3.96 -34.47
N LEU A 527 -13.00 4.76 -35.03
CA LEU A 527 -14.30 4.31 -35.46
C LEU A 527 -14.24 3.92 -36.95
N VAL A 528 -14.51 2.65 -37.23
CA VAL A 528 -14.48 2.09 -38.59
C VAL A 528 -15.90 1.74 -39.03
N GLY A 529 -16.31 2.22 -40.21
CA GLY A 529 -17.63 2.01 -40.79
C GLY A 529 -18.38 3.30 -41.08
N THR A 530 -19.53 3.16 -41.71
CA THR A 530 -20.46 4.25 -42.09
C THR A 530 -21.77 4.04 -41.35
N SER A 531 -21.92 4.58 -40.16
CA SER A 531 -23.18 4.58 -39.40
C SER A 531 -23.67 6.01 -39.23
N PRO A 532 -24.98 6.29 -39.36
CA PRO A 532 -25.54 7.60 -39.00
C PRO A 532 -25.24 8.02 -37.55
N GLN A 533 -25.11 7.05 -36.66
CA GLN A 533 -24.78 7.29 -35.24
C GLN A 533 -23.32 7.70 -34.99
N LYS A 534 -22.47 7.69 -36.02
CA LYS A 534 -21.07 8.07 -35.90
C LYS A 534 -20.89 9.53 -35.46
N THR A 535 -21.84 10.40 -35.80
CA THR A 535 -21.84 11.81 -35.38
C THR A 535 -22.29 12.03 -33.95
N ASP A 536 -22.89 11.02 -33.32
CA ASP A 536 -23.45 11.10 -31.97
C ASP A 536 -22.60 10.33 -30.95
N VAL A 537 -21.35 9.99 -31.29
CA VAL A 537 -20.41 9.30 -30.37
C VAL A 537 -19.71 10.31 -29.49
N GLU A 538 -19.59 9.95 -28.21
CA GLU A 538 -18.80 10.65 -27.22
C GLU A 538 -17.70 9.73 -26.67
N ALA A 539 -16.50 10.25 -26.52
CA ALA A 539 -15.45 9.61 -25.73
C ALA A 539 -15.74 9.83 -24.25
N VAL A 540 -15.73 8.76 -23.47
CA VAL A 540 -15.85 8.80 -22.01
C VAL A 540 -14.46 8.58 -21.43
N LEU A 541 -13.83 9.67 -20.97
CA LEU A 541 -12.44 9.66 -20.53
C LEU A 541 -12.28 9.06 -19.14
N ALA A 542 -13.24 9.29 -18.27
CA ALA A 542 -13.28 8.73 -16.92
C ALA A 542 -14.72 8.64 -16.39
N THR A 543 -14.95 7.65 -15.50
CA THR A 543 -16.17 7.53 -14.71
C THR A 543 -15.80 7.24 -13.27
N GLY A 544 -16.26 8.07 -12.33
CA GLY A 544 -15.93 7.90 -10.92
C GLY A 544 -16.37 9.06 -10.05
N HIS A 545 -15.73 9.17 -8.89
CA HIS A 545 -15.90 10.29 -7.97
C HIS A 545 -14.64 11.16 -7.99
N HIS A 546 -14.78 12.42 -7.60
CA HIS A 546 -13.67 13.38 -7.54
C HIS A 546 -12.96 13.63 -8.89
N LEU A 547 -13.75 13.66 -9.97
CA LEU A 547 -13.26 14.06 -11.28
C LEU A 547 -13.26 15.59 -11.37
N SER A 548 -12.26 16.15 -12.05
CA SER A 548 -12.16 17.60 -12.26
C SER A 548 -11.62 17.90 -13.65
N ILE A 549 -12.26 18.83 -14.37
CA ILE A 549 -11.69 19.46 -15.55
C ILE A 549 -10.88 20.65 -15.06
N LEU A 550 -9.57 20.61 -15.24
CA LEU A 550 -8.64 21.64 -14.74
C LEU A 550 -8.53 22.82 -15.71
N GLN A 551 -8.48 22.50 -17.00
CA GLN A 551 -8.48 23.44 -18.12
C GLN A 551 -8.96 22.72 -19.38
N ASN A 552 -9.17 23.45 -20.47
CA ASN A 552 -9.52 22.79 -21.73
C ASN A 552 -8.40 21.82 -22.16
N GLY A 553 -8.76 20.59 -22.44
CA GLY A 553 -7.80 19.54 -22.81
C GLY A 553 -7.10 18.83 -21.65
N LEU A 554 -7.38 19.19 -20.38
CA LEU A 554 -6.76 18.54 -19.22
C LEU A 554 -7.76 18.32 -18.09
N ALA A 555 -7.85 17.10 -17.62
CA ALA A 555 -8.64 16.71 -16.47
C ALA A 555 -7.82 15.88 -15.48
N SER A 556 -8.32 15.75 -14.26
CA SER A 556 -7.76 14.86 -13.24
C SER A 556 -8.81 13.91 -12.70
N GLN A 557 -8.35 12.71 -12.37
CA GLN A 557 -9.05 11.72 -11.57
C GLN A 557 -8.11 11.22 -10.45
N PRO A 558 -8.61 10.51 -9.44
CA PRO A 558 -7.75 9.97 -8.40
C PRO A 558 -6.61 9.12 -8.98
N GLY A 559 -5.38 9.64 -8.92
CA GLY A 559 -4.16 8.95 -9.30
C GLY A 559 -3.56 9.27 -10.67
N ASN A 560 -4.28 9.92 -11.59
CA ASN A 560 -3.70 10.36 -12.86
C ASN A 560 -4.39 11.59 -13.45
N PHE A 561 -3.70 12.24 -14.37
CA PHE A 561 -4.26 13.21 -15.31
C PHE A 561 -4.72 12.50 -16.58
N ILE A 562 -5.65 13.14 -17.28
CA ILE A 562 -6.11 12.78 -18.61
C ILE A 562 -5.98 14.01 -19.48
N GLU A 563 -5.19 13.90 -20.56
CA GLU A 563 -4.93 14.99 -21.49
C GLU A 563 -5.43 14.65 -22.88
N TRP A 564 -6.12 15.59 -23.54
CA TRP A 564 -6.63 15.40 -24.90
C TRP A 564 -6.58 16.71 -25.67
N GLU A 565 -6.64 16.63 -26.98
CA GLU A 565 -6.71 17.80 -27.87
C GLU A 565 -8.11 17.89 -28.52
N GLY A 566 -8.51 19.11 -28.84
CA GLY A 566 -9.71 19.36 -29.65
C GLY A 566 -10.93 19.81 -28.86
N ALA A 567 -12.00 19.01 -28.88
CA ALA A 567 -13.31 19.42 -28.35
C ALA A 567 -13.33 19.63 -26.84
N THR A 568 -14.18 20.52 -26.38
CA THR A 568 -14.40 20.82 -24.96
C THR A 568 -15.07 19.63 -24.27
N ALA A 569 -14.57 19.25 -23.10
CA ALA A 569 -15.17 18.23 -22.27
C ALA A 569 -16.30 18.76 -21.39
N GLU A 570 -17.25 17.87 -21.10
CA GLU A 570 -18.30 18.09 -20.12
C GLU A 570 -18.13 17.18 -18.91
N LEU A 571 -18.41 17.71 -17.72
CA LEU A 571 -18.44 16.94 -16.47
C LEU A 571 -19.92 16.67 -16.12
N LEU A 572 -20.36 15.45 -16.35
CA LEU A 572 -21.74 15.03 -16.15
C LEU A 572 -21.89 14.24 -14.83
N LYS A 573 -23.00 14.45 -14.13
CA LYS A 573 -23.43 13.55 -13.04
C LYS A 573 -24.35 12.48 -13.64
N ILE A 574 -24.08 11.23 -13.31
CA ILE A 574 -24.89 10.09 -13.76
C ILE A 574 -25.79 9.58 -12.63
N ALA A 575 -26.77 8.73 -12.97
CA ALA A 575 -27.81 8.26 -12.05
C ALA A 575 -27.26 7.54 -10.79
N SER A 576 -26.07 6.95 -10.85
CA SER A 576 -25.41 6.33 -9.69
C SER A 576 -24.81 7.32 -8.69
N GLY A 577 -24.85 8.64 -8.96
CA GLY A 577 -24.20 9.68 -8.20
C GLY A 577 -22.71 9.87 -8.55
N ALA A 578 -22.14 9.05 -9.41
CA ALA A 578 -20.80 9.24 -9.96
C ALA A 578 -20.79 10.35 -11.03
N GLN A 579 -19.59 10.75 -11.43
CA GLN A 579 -19.34 11.73 -12.49
C GLN A 579 -18.78 11.04 -13.73
N GLN A 580 -18.93 11.66 -14.89
CA GLN A 580 -18.27 11.28 -16.13
C GLN A 580 -17.67 12.50 -16.81
N ILE A 581 -16.47 12.34 -17.36
CA ILE A 581 -15.86 13.32 -18.27
C ILE A 581 -16.13 12.83 -19.68
N ARG A 582 -16.91 13.58 -20.45
CA ARG A 582 -17.27 13.26 -21.82
C ARG A 582 -16.76 14.30 -22.79
N VAL A 583 -16.32 13.85 -23.95
CA VAL A 583 -15.83 14.70 -25.04
C VAL A 583 -16.50 14.24 -26.34
N PRO A 584 -17.10 15.15 -27.12
CA PRO A 584 -17.64 14.81 -28.43
C PRO A 584 -16.55 14.18 -29.32
N PHE A 585 -16.87 13.05 -29.93
CA PHE A 585 -15.95 12.33 -30.81
C PHE A 585 -16.03 12.92 -32.21
N SER A 586 -15.11 13.80 -32.57
CA SER A 586 -15.04 14.40 -33.89
C SER A 586 -14.14 13.60 -34.82
N GLY A 587 -14.62 13.29 -36.04
CA GLY A 587 -13.85 12.58 -37.06
C GLY A 587 -13.82 11.06 -36.92
N ALA A 588 -12.74 10.43 -37.36
CA ALA A 588 -12.58 8.98 -37.37
C ALA A 588 -11.76 8.46 -36.17
N GLN A 589 -11.00 9.32 -35.53
CA GLN A 589 -10.14 8.97 -34.41
C GLN A 589 -10.25 9.98 -33.28
N PHE A 590 -10.14 9.48 -32.05
CA PHE A 590 -10.01 10.28 -30.83
C PHE A 590 -8.84 9.77 -30.02
N THR A 591 -8.00 10.67 -29.53
CA THR A 591 -6.77 10.32 -28.80
C THR A 591 -6.70 11.08 -27.48
N PHE A 592 -6.27 10.40 -26.44
CA PHE A 592 -5.97 11.00 -25.14
C PHE A 592 -4.81 10.28 -24.45
N ASP A 593 -4.14 11.00 -23.56
CA ASP A 593 -3.03 10.50 -22.76
C ASP A 593 -3.46 10.30 -21.30
N LEU A 594 -3.04 9.19 -20.70
CA LEU A 594 -3.11 8.91 -19.27
C LEU A 594 -1.74 9.19 -18.66
N ILE A 595 -1.66 10.11 -17.69
CA ILE A 595 -0.40 10.62 -17.11
C ILE A 595 -0.47 10.44 -15.58
N TRP A 596 0.48 9.64 -15.00
CA TRP A 596 0.48 9.34 -13.56
C TRP A 596 1.86 9.38 -12.92
#